data_a4d371af7dab05b669aa185d9abe3061
#
_entry.id   a4d371af7dab05b669aa185d9abe3061
#
_cell.length_a   1.000
_cell.length_b   1.000
_cell.length_c   1.000
_cell.angle_alpha   90.00
_cell.angle_beta   90.00
_cell.angle_gamma   90.00
#
_symmetry.space_group_name_H-M   'P 1'
#
loop_
_entity.id
_entity.type
_entity.pdbx_description
1 polymer ?
#
loop_
_entity_poly.entity_id
_entity_poly.type
_entity_poly.pdbx_seq_one_letter_code
_entity_poly.pdbx_strand_id
1 'polypeptide(L)'
;MPLAPHARRIALWVLAGLLLGLAGCTPRDPFGPGVLTLVQADALQAGSSWPVAPPAADAAWQPLTLPDAWDSSRTDYQGYVWYRLRFDTPADWQGPLALYLPSVSMNARVELNGQLLGQQGRMHEPVTRHFYTPLLFALPQSLLRPPGQANELRILVMGYRFYRSGLAPVAVGPAEPLREAWAARRFWQNTGTLITSVLVLGLALAGAVLWWNAPRARMYGWFTLAAVVWGLRNLNFVLTDNPFDNLWWNQLSLAGAAGFVGLFALFTQDYSRWMQRLPPPRWRDMAAPLVYVSVCLALLFISSDTAGLRQLFLVLAVGGAGLTTWSLWHLVRTAWRTRSRPAWAVALAGAVYLALLLHDLGVAADRSNVSQFFLRQYAAMPLFMAFTLVWTQRYREAFVQVEQLSQRLQQQVEAQRAEIERNVGQLVEAERDRVLSGERERLVSDLHDGLGLHLLTALKMARDPAAGRDALAEVLADCLDDLRLAIDSMSNIDERDPVLLLASLRFRLAPRLQAAGVQLDWQVEGEVAPQPWMDAPHALHLLRVVQEALANAVRHAGATRVLLKVQAQGAGVAVAVIDDGRGIDATAGPAGHGLASMRRRAALLGATLSVGPAAGQGTEVRLVLAA
;
A
#
# COMPACT_ATOMS: atom_id res chain seq x y z
N MET A 1 20.85 -24.45 -9.69
CA MET A 1 21.78 -24.05 -8.62
C MET A 1 21.52 -24.91 -7.40
N PRO A 2 22.50 -25.56 -6.81
CA PRO A 2 22.32 -26.33 -5.59
C PRO A 2 21.86 -25.41 -4.46
N LEU A 3 21.03 -25.93 -3.56
CA LEU A 3 20.63 -25.25 -2.33
C LEU A 3 21.87 -24.68 -1.64
N ALA A 4 21.82 -23.43 -1.21
CA ALA A 4 22.88 -22.82 -0.42
C ALA A 4 23.20 -23.74 0.77
N PRO A 5 24.47 -23.94 1.14
CA PRO A 5 24.88 -24.92 2.16
C PRO A 5 24.17 -24.76 3.50
N HIS A 6 23.72 -23.55 3.83
CA HIS A 6 22.94 -23.27 5.03
C HIS A 6 21.51 -23.84 4.99
N ALA A 7 20.81 -23.81 3.84
CA ALA A 7 19.46 -24.37 3.73
C ALA A 7 19.45 -25.90 3.77
N ARG A 8 20.51 -26.55 3.22
CA ARG A 8 20.73 -28.00 3.36
C ARG A 8 21.01 -28.40 4.82
N ARG A 9 21.82 -27.62 5.52
CA ARG A 9 22.10 -27.83 6.94
C ARG A 9 20.86 -27.70 7.79
N ILE A 10 20.06 -26.66 7.61
CA ILE A 10 18.80 -26.47 8.36
C ILE A 10 17.83 -27.62 8.09
N ALA A 11 17.63 -28.03 6.83
CA ALA A 11 16.77 -29.16 6.49
C ALA A 11 17.28 -30.48 7.10
N LEU A 12 18.59 -30.71 7.11
CA LEU A 12 19.21 -31.88 7.75
C LEU A 12 19.09 -31.82 9.27
N TRP A 13 19.25 -30.66 9.90
CA TRP A 13 19.05 -30.49 11.34
C TRP A 13 17.62 -30.70 11.78
N VAL A 14 16.65 -30.19 10.99
CA VAL A 14 15.21 -30.43 11.24
C VAL A 14 14.86 -31.90 11.04
N LEU A 15 15.37 -32.54 9.99
CA LEU A 15 15.15 -33.96 9.75
C LEU A 15 15.85 -34.82 10.81
N ALA A 16 17.09 -34.50 11.19
CA ALA A 16 17.83 -35.16 12.26
C ALA A 16 17.14 -34.95 13.63
N GLY A 17 16.63 -33.76 13.93
CA GLY A 17 15.86 -33.49 15.14
C GLY A 17 14.54 -34.27 15.19
N LEU A 18 13.85 -34.40 14.05
CA LEU A 18 12.67 -35.24 13.91
C LEU A 18 12.99 -36.73 14.07
N LEU A 19 14.06 -37.20 13.44
CA LEU A 19 14.52 -38.61 13.54
C LEU A 19 15.02 -38.95 14.94
N LEU A 20 15.76 -38.05 15.60
CA LEU A 20 16.21 -38.19 16.98
C LEU A 20 15.04 -38.15 17.97
N GLY A 21 14.00 -37.31 17.72
CA GLY A 21 12.76 -37.30 18.48
C GLY A 21 11.97 -38.60 18.34
N LEU A 22 12.00 -39.24 17.17
CA LEU A 22 11.37 -40.53 16.91
C LEU A 22 12.18 -41.72 17.44
N ALA A 23 13.52 -41.60 17.52
CA ALA A 23 14.41 -42.66 18.00
C ALA A 23 14.60 -42.65 19.53
N GLY A 24 14.18 -41.59 20.23
CA GLY A 24 14.36 -41.39 21.66
C GLY A 24 13.45 -42.20 22.59
N CYS A 25 12.61 -43.11 22.07
CA CYS A 25 11.70 -43.93 22.87
C CYS A 25 12.33 -45.26 23.30
N THR A 26 13.44 -45.23 24.03
CA THR A 26 13.79 -46.38 24.88
C THR A 26 13.20 -46.15 26.28
N PRO A 27 12.59 -47.17 26.91
CA PRO A 27 12.04 -47.05 28.26
C PRO A 27 13.18 -46.97 29.29
N ARG A 28 13.79 -45.82 29.46
CA ARG A 28 14.48 -45.47 30.68
C ARG A 28 13.45 -44.96 31.66
N ASP A 29 13.62 -45.25 32.97
CA ASP A 29 12.79 -44.69 34.04
C ASP A 29 12.51 -43.23 33.76
N PRO A 30 11.26 -42.83 33.36
CA PRO A 30 11.02 -41.52 32.79
C PRO A 30 11.15 -40.39 33.83
N PHE A 31 11.30 -40.75 35.12
CA PHE A 31 11.25 -39.80 36.23
C PHE A 31 12.52 -39.74 37.07
N GLY A 32 13.51 -40.62 36.78
CA GLY A 32 14.77 -40.67 37.54
C GLY A 32 14.67 -41.45 38.85
N PRO A 33 15.75 -41.46 39.65
CA PRO A 33 15.82 -42.26 40.88
C PRO A 33 14.85 -41.76 41.95
N GLY A 34 14.30 -42.68 42.75
CA GLY A 34 13.39 -42.40 43.85
C GLY A 34 11.91 -42.29 43.47
N VAL A 35 11.52 -42.42 42.20
CA VAL A 35 10.14 -42.45 41.76
C VAL A 35 9.67 -43.87 41.50
N LEU A 36 8.62 -44.29 42.12
CA LEU A 36 7.98 -45.57 41.89
C LEU A 36 6.96 -45.49 40.76
N THR A 37 7.10 -46.30 39.71
CA THR A 37 6.10 -46.44 38.66
C THR A 37 5.24 -47.67 38.94
N LEU A 38 3.98 -47.44 39.28
CA LEU A 38 3.03 -48.46 39.61
C LEU A 38 2.37 -48.99 38.33
N VAL A 39 2.68 -50.24 37.99
CA VAL A 39 2.13 -50.93 36.81
C VAL A 39 1.19 -52.09 37.17
N GLN A 40 1.27 -52.62 38.39
CA GLN A 40 0.37 -53.67 38.87
C GLN A 40 -0.81 -53.03 39.58
N ALA A 41 -2.01 -53.36 39.15
CA ALA A 41 -3.24 -52.88 39.74
C ALA A 41 -4.30 -53.98 39.79
N ASP A 42 -5.22 -53.81 40.69
CA ASP A 42 -6.48 -54.59 40.69
C ASP A 42 -7.61 -53.67 40.21
N ALA A 43 -8.50 -54.13 39.34
CA ALA A 43 -9.65 -53.37 38.87
C ALA A 43 -10.98 -53.99 39.29
N LEU A 44 -11.96 -53.10 39.51
CA LEU A 44 -13.33 -53.45 39.82
C LEU A 44 -14.30 -52.57 39.03
N GLN A 45 -15.15 -53.16 38.20
CA GLN A 45 -16.21 -52.43 37.53
C GLN A 45 -17.29 -52.00 38.54
N ALA A 46 -17.64 -50.72 38.55
CA ALA A 46 -18.54 -50.12 39.52
C ALA A 46 -19.88 -49.64 38.91
N GLY A 47 -20.17 -50.06 37.69
CA GLY A 47 -21.40 -49.68 36.99
C GLY A 47 -21.33 -48.31 36.32
N SER A 48 -22.50 -47.79 35.90
CA SER A 48 -22.59 -46.52 35.12
C SER A 48 -23.31 -45.40 35.87
N SER A 49 -23.80 -45.66 37.11
CA SER A 49 -24.57 -44.68 37.87
C SER A 49 -23.70 -43.90 38.86
N TRP A 50 -23.96 -42.62 38.99
CA TRP A 50 -23.32 -41.75 40.01
C TRP A 50 -24.36 -41.42 41.10
N PRO A 51 -24.00 -41.34 42.36
CA PRO A 51 -22.65 -41.56 42.94
C PRO A 51 -22.26 -43.05 43.03
N VAL A 52 -20.95 -43.29 42.90
CA VAL A 52 -20.38 -44.65 43.02
C VAL A 52 -20.01 -44.90 44.47
N ALA A 53 -20.53 -45.97 45.03
CA ALA A 53 -20.17 -46.39 46.40
C ALA A 53 -18.72 -46.88 46.47
N PRO A 54 -18.02 -46.66 47.58
CA PRO A 54 -16.72 -47.27 47.82
C PRO A 54 -16.85 -48.82 47.71
N PRO A 55 -15.82 -49.49 47.20
CA PRO A 55 -15.82 -50.94 47.09
C PRO A 55 -15.97 -51.61 48.46
N ALA A 56 -16.80 -52.64 48.50
CA ALA A 56 -16.96 -53.47 49.71
C ALA A 56 -15.64 -54.21 50.03
N ALA A 57 -15.44 -54.57 51.28
CA ALA A 57 -14.22 -55.24 51.73
C ALA A 57 -13.97 -56.60 51.03
N ASP A 58 -15.05 -57.27 50.65
CA ASP A 58 -15.09 -58.55 49.97
C ASP A 58 -15.23 -58.45 48.44
N ALA A 59 -15.11 -57.24 47.89
CA ALA A 59 -15.27 -57.03 46.44
C ALA A 59 -14.31 -57.89 45.62
N ALA A 60 -14.81 -58.45 44.51
CA ALA A 60 -14.06 -59.33 43.61
C ALA A 60 -13.15 -58.51 42.67
N TRP A 61 -12.01 -58.13 43.16
CA TRP A 61 -11.00 -57.38 42.37
C TRP A 61 -10.33 -58.31 41.34
N GLN A 62 -10.11 -57.81 40.13
CA GLN A 62 -9.41 -58.50 39.04
C GLN A 62 -8.03 -57.94 38.86
N PRO A 63 -6.95 -58.76 39.00
CA PRO A 63 -5.60 -58.27 38.76
C PRO A 63 -5.37 -57.91 37.29
N LEU A 64 -4.64 -56.81 37.06
CA LEU A 64 -4.26 -56.38 35.72
C LEU A 64 -2.93 -55.60 35.75
N THR A 65 -2.37 -55.42 34.56
CA THR A 65 -1.15 -54.62 34.38
C THR A 65 -1.50 -53.32 33.62
N LEU A 66 -1.10 -52.20 34.14
CA LEU A 66 -1.22 -50.89 33.48
C LEU A 66 -0.19 -50.75 32.36
N PRO A 67 -0.50 -50.08 31.25
CA PRO A 67 -1.73 -49.31 31.01
C PRO A 67 -2.94 -50.22 30.75
N ASP A 68 -4.06 -49.89 31.34
CA ASP A 68 -5.34 -50.52 31.05
C ASP A 68 -6.12 -49.67 30.04
N ALA A 69 -6.23 -50.16 28.81
CA ALA A 69 -7.01 -49.52 27.76
C ALA A 69 -8.37 -50.23 27.59
N TRP A 70 -9.46 -49.52 27.86
CA TRP A 70 -10.79 -50.09 27.81
C TRP A 70 -11.21 -50.51 26.39
N ASP A 71 -10.63 -49.91 25.36
CA ASP A 71 -10.84 -50.32 23.97
C ASP A 71 -10.49 -51.78 23.71
N SER A 72 -9.58 -52.34 24.51
CA SER A 72 -9.13 -53.73 24.43
C SER A 72 -9.66 -54.58 25.59
N SER A 73 -9.73 -54.05 26.82
CA SER A 73 -10.09 -54.80 28.02
C SER A 73 -11.59 -54.78 28.35
N ARG A 74 -12.30 -53.72 27.94
CA ARG A 74 -13.75 -53.50 28.24
C ARG A 74 -14.44 -52.85 27.06
N THR A 75 -14.47 -53.51 25.92
CA THR A 75 -15.03 -52.97 24.67
C THR A 75 -16.43 -52.40 24.89
N ASP A 76 -16.67 -51.16 24.43
CA ASP A 76 -17.95 -50.44 24.49
C ASP A 76 -18.47 -50.14 25.91
N TYR A 77 -17.63 -50.31 26.96
CA TYR A 77 -18.00 -49.96 28.31
C TYR A 77 -18.00 -48.44 28.55
N GLN A 78 -19.07 -47.95 29.17
CA GLN A 78 -19.21 -46.60 29.68
C GLN A 78 -19.61 -46.64 31.13
N GLY A 79 -18.88 -45.99 32.00
CA GLY A 79 -19.12 -45.98 33.43
C GLY A 79 -17.88 -45.84 34.26
N TYR A 80 -17.85 -46.45 35.40
CA TYR A 80 -16.82 -46.26 36.41
C TYR A 80 -16.06 -47.55 36.67
N VAL A 81 -14.74 -47.41 36.82
CA VAL A 81 -13.85 -48.51 37.23
C VAL A 81 -13.01 -48.03 38.39
N TRP A 82 -13.04 -48.79 39.49
CA TRP A 82 -12.08 -48.65 40.55
C TRP A 82 -10.77 -49.37 40.19
N TYR A 83 -9.64 -48.70 40.36
CA TYR A 83 -8.30 -49.28 40.34
C TYR A 83 -7.73 -49.22 41.74
N ARG A 84 -7.14 -50.33 42.20
CA ARG A 84 -6.46 -50.45 43.48
C ARG A 84 -4.99 -50.76 43.21
N LEU A 85 -4.10 -49.85 43.63
CA LEU A 85 -2.66 -49.98 43.50
C LEU A 85 -2.05 -50.03 44.90
N ARG A 86 -1.01 -50.82 45.08
CA ARG A 86 -0.33 -50.94 46.38
C ARG A 86 1.14 -50.61 46.17
N PHE A 87 1.68 -49.87 47.16
CA PHE A 87 3.08 -49.51 47.17
C PHE A 87 3.58 -49.35 48.60
N ASP A 88 4.86 -49.68 48.80
CA ASP A 88 5.54 -49.45 50.09
C ASP A 88 6.24 -48.09 50.03
N THR A 89 6.23 -47.34 51.15
CA THR A 89 6.95 -46.07 51.24
C THR A 89 8.44 -46.38 51.41
N PRO A 90 9.30 -45.97 50.43
CA PRO A 90 10.76 -46.13 50.60
C PRO A 90 11.25 -45.31 51.78
N ALA A 91 12.20 -45.82 52.55
CA ALA A 91 12.74 -45.16 53.73
C ALA A 91 13.56 -43.90 53.41
N ASP A 92 14.01 -43.76 52.20
CA ASP A 92 14.78 -42.64 51.67
C ASP A 92 13.93 -41.49 51.16
N TRP A 93 12.60 -41.64 51.13
CA TRP A 93 11.70 -40.53 50.71
C TRP A 93 11.67 -39.44 51.79
N GLN A 94 12.22 -38.29 51.43
CA GLN A 94 12.21 -37.09 52.26
C GLN A 94 11.57 -35.90 51.53
N GLY A 95 10.97 -34.98 52.28
CA GLY A 95 10.33 -33.77 51.72
C GLY A 95 8.96 -34.01 51.06
N PRO A 96 8.51 -33.10 50.20
CA PRO A 96 7.20 -33.17 49.58
C PRO A 96 7.10 -34.34 48.61
N LEU A 97 5.99 -35.08 48.66
CA LEU A 97 5.69 -36.20 47.80
C LEU A 97 4.51 -35.86 46.89
N ALA A 98 4.44 -36.52 45.72
CA ALA A 98 3.36 -36.34 44.78
C ALA A 98 2.95 -37.65 44.11
N LEU A 99 1.72 -37.65 43.65
CA LEU A 99 1.14 -38.68 42.77
C LEU A 99 0.93 -38.07 41.39
N TYR A 100 1.46 -38.70 40.36
CA TYR A 100 1.34 -38.26 38.98
C TYR A 100 0.60 -39.29 38.13
N LEU A 101 -0.48 -38.85 37.48
CA LEU A 101 -1.25 -39.61 36.51
C LEU A 101 -1.01 -38.97 35.12
N PRO A 102 -0.16 -39.59 34.28
CA PRO A 102 0.18 -39.04 32.95
C PRO A 102 -1.02 -38.93 32.03
N SER A 103 -1.92 -39.91 32.10
CA SER A 103 -3.16 -39.98 31.32
C SER A 103 -4.21 -40.77 32.05
N VAL A 104 -5.38 -40.20 32.18
CA VAL A 104 -6.57 -40.83 32.69
C VAL A 104 -7.78 -40.37 31.90
N SER A 105 -8.65 -41.25 31.51
CA SER A 105 -9.84 -40.87 30.75
C SER A 105 -11.11 -41.26 31.46
N MET A 106 -12.11 -40.37 31.65
CA MET A 106 -12.13 -38.94 31.31
C MET A 106 -11.68 -38.12 32.52
N ASN A 107 -12.10 -38.53 33.70
CA ASN A 107 -11.90 -37.90 35.00
C ASN A 107 -11.49 -38.95 36.03
N ALA A 108 -10.86 -38.49 37.10
CA ALA A 108 -10.42 -39.36 38.17
C ALA A 108 -10.78 -38.77 39.55
N ARG A 109 -11.14 -39.67 40.46
CA ARG A 109 -11.17 -39.43 41.92
C ARG A 109 -10.13 -40.35 42.57
N VAL A 110 -9.30 -39.78 43.39
CA VAL A 110 -8.14 -40.45 43.99
C VAL A 110 -8.29 -40.50 45.50
N GLU A 111 -8.12 -41.68 46.08
CA GLU A 111 -8.13 -41.93 47.51
C GLU A 111 -6.85 -42.65 47.92
N LEU A 112 -6.25 -42.23 49.04
CA LEU A 112 -5.09 -42.86 49.66
C LEU A 112 -5.48 -43.38 51.06
N ASN A 113 -5.29 -44.68 51.31
CA ASN A 113 -5.60 -45.35 52.57
C ASN A 113 -7.04 -45.06 53.08
N GLY A 114 -7.99 -44.93 52.14
CA GLY A 114 -9.41 -44.66 52.44
C GLY A 114 -9.76 -43.18 52.58
N GLN A 115 -8.79 -42.27 52.49
CA GLN A 115 -9.06 -40.84 52.53
C GLN A 115 -8.98 -40.19 51.11
N LEU A 116 -9.92 -39.31 50.85
CA LEU A 116 -9.95 -38.58 49.58
C LEU A 116 -8.72 -37.67 49.44
N LEU A 117 -7.89 -37.91 48.46
CA LEU A 117 -6.75 -37.09 48.09
C LEU A 117 -7.18 -35.93 47.18
N GLY A 118 -8.06 -36.22 46.21
CA GLY A 118 -8.61 -35.25 45.31
C GLY A 118 -9.45 -35.83 44.20
N GLN A 119 -10.19 -34.98 43.52
CA GLN A 119 -10.99 -35.32 42.37
C GLN A 119 -10.71 -34.29 41.25
N GLN A 120 -10.53 -34.78 40.04
CA GLN A 120 -10.39 -33.93 38.89
C GLN A 120 -11.55 -34.09 37.94
N GLY A 121 -12.25 -33.01 37.68
CA GLY A 121 -13.40 -32.93 36.80
C GLY A 121 -14.72 -33.39 37.44
N ARG A 122 -15.81 -33.21 36.69
CA ARG A 122 -17.16 -33.70 37.06
C ARG A 122 -17.27 -35.17 36.70
N MET A 123 -17.54 -35.99 37.71
CA MET A 123 -17.71 -37.45 37.54
C MET A 123 -19.11 -37.83 37.06
N HIS A 124 -20.07 -36.91 37.01
CA HIS A 124 -21.44 -37.10 36.52
C HIS A 124 -21.72 -36.22 35.29
N GLU A 125 -22.75 -36.55 34.55
CA GLU A 125 -23.19 -35.79 33.38
C GLU A 125 -23.64 -34.35 33.75
N PRO A 126 -23.26 -33.35 32.96
CA PRO A 126 -22.34 -33.40 31.82
C PRO A 126 -20.88 -33.56 32.25
N VAL A 127 -20.23 -34.63 31.76
CA VAL A 127 -18.87 -35.01 32.14
C VAL A 127 -17.85 -34.05 31.52
N THR A 128 -16.91 -33.54 32.32
CA THR A 128 -15.76 -32.79 31.82
C THR A 128 -14.69 -33.71 31.21
N ARG A 129 -13.84 -33.19 30.39
CA ARG A 129 -12.85 -33.94 29.59
C ARG A 129 -11.44 -33.62 29.99
N HIS A 130 -10.85 -34.45 30.84
CA HIS A 130 -9.42 -34.29 31.21
C HIS A 130 -8.51 -35.29 30.48
N PHE A 131 -9.00 -35.93 29.41
CA PHE A 131 -8.26 -36.92 28.63
C PHE A 131 -6.85 -36.44 28.19
N TYR A 132 -6.71 -35.16 27.82
CA TYR A 132 -5.45 -34.57 27.41
C TYR A 132 -4.72 -33.82 28.52
N THR A 133 -5.21 -33.88 29.76
CA THR A 133 -4.67 -33.11 30.89
C THR A 133 -4.01 -34.06 31.89
N PRO A 134 -2.69 -34.00 32.07
CA PRO A 134 -2.04 -34.82 33.11
C PRO A 134 -2.45 -34.32 34.50
N LEU A 135 -2.58 -35.22 35.46
CA LEU A 135 -2.98 -34.89 36.83
C LEU A 135 -1.82 -35.05 37.79
N LEU A 136 -1.68 -34.11 38.72
CA LEU A 136 -0.69 -34.15 39.79
C LEU A 136 -1.39 -33.83 41.13
N PHE A 137 -1.28 -34.72 42.09
CA PHE A 137 -1.81 -34.57 43.42
C PHE A 137 -0.67 -34.54 44.44
N ALA A 138 -0.73 -33.65 45.40
CA ALA A 138 0.19 -33.66 46.54
C ALA A 138 -0.14 -34.87 47.41
N LEU A 139 0.87 -35.57 47.93
CA LEU A 139 0.74 -36.67 48.83
C LEU A 139 1.14 -36.21 50.26
N PRO A 140 0.16 -35.95 51.16
CA PRO A 140 0.46 -35.62 52.51
C PRO A 140 1.13 -36.81 53.23
N GLN A 141 2.29 -36.57 53.86
CA GLN A 141 3.02 -37.60 54.61
C GLN A 141 2.18 -38.21 55.75
N SER A 142 1.26 -37.42 56.31
CA SER A 142 0.35 -37.88 57.36
C SER A 142 -0.64 -38.96 56.91
N LEU A 143 -0.85 -39.11 55.60
CA LEU A 143 -1.71 -40.14 55.04
C LEU A 143 -0.95 -41.41 54.66
N LEU A 144 0.38 -41.36 54.65
CA LEU A 144 1.21 -42.52 54.34
C LEU A 144 1.40 -43.43 55.56
N ARG A 145 1.41 -44.72 55.29
CA ARG A 145 1.73 -45.75 56.28
C ARG A 145 3.25 -45.78 56.51
N PRO A 146 3.72 -46.16 57.69
CA PRO A 146 5.13 -46.34 57.96
C PRO A 146 5.81 -47.30 56.96
N PRO A 147 7.14 -47.20 56.73
CA PRO A 147 7.90 -48.12 55.92
C PRO A 147 7.64 -49.58 56.33
N GLY A 148 7.47 -50.49 55.39
CA GLY A 148 7.12 -51.89 55.59
C GLY A 148 5.63 -52.18 55.73
N GLN A 149 4.79 -51.15 55.65
CA GLN A 149 3.32 -51.28 55.54
C GLN A 149 2.87 -50.76 54.19
N ALA A 150 2.23 -51.61 53.41
CA ALA A 150 1.72 -51.24 52.09
C ALA A 150 0.66 -50.13 52.13
N ASN A 151 0.85 -49.06 51.41
CA ASN A 151 -0.18 -48.06 51.16
C ASN A 151 -1.12 -48.57 50.07
N GLU A 152 -2.39 -48.20 50.21
CA GLU A 152 -3.44 -48.53 49.24
C GLU A 152 -3.92 -47.26 48.57
N LEU A 153 -3.63 -47.15 47.26
CA LEU A 153 -4.11 -46.09 46.40
C LEU A 153 -5.33 -46.60 45.64
N ARG A 154 -6.47 -45.94 45.78
CA ARG A 154 -7.68 -46.21 45.01
C ARG A 154 -7.94 -45.07 44.03
N ILE A 155 -8.14 -45.42 42.76
CA ILE A 155 -8.42 -44.44 41.71
C ILE A 155 -9.73 -44.86 41.04
N LEU A 156 -10.78 -44.02 41.19
CA LEU A 156 -12.02 -44.18 40.45
C LEU A 156 -11.87 -43.43 39.13
N VAL A 157 -11.94 -44.14 38.03
CA VAL A 157 -11.89 -43.58 36.69
C VAL A 157 -13.29 -43.60 36.08
N MET A 158 -13.72 -42.46 35.55
CA MET A 158 -14.90 -42.35 34.71
C MET A 158 -14.48 -42.44 33.25
N GLY A 159 -14.99 -43.43 32.50
CA GLY A 159 -14.70 -43.65 31.10
C GLY A 159 -15.93 -43.51 30.22
N TYR A 160 -15.70 -43.17 28.98
CA TYR A 160 -16.75 -42.92 27.98
C TYR A 160 -16.48 -43.76 26.72
N ARG A 161 -17.50 -44.43 26.19
CA ARG A 161 -17.38 -45.40 25.08
C ARG A 161 -16.82 -44.82 23.77
N PHE A 162 -16.91 -43.50 23.59
CA PHE A 162 -16.44 -42.82 22.38
C PHE A 162 -15.01 -42.27 22.49
N TYR A 163 -14.39 -42.45 23.66
CA TYR A 163 -13.04 -42.00 23.93
C TYR A 163 -12.16 -43.18 24.35
N ARG A 164 -10.86 -43.02 24.15
CA ARG A 164 -9.87 -43.98 24.67
C ARG A 164 -9.87 -43.94 26.19
N SER A 165 -10.73 -44.67 26.79
CA SER A 165 -10.88 -44.73 28.25
C SER A 165 -9.85 -45.67 28.86
N GLY A 166 -9.44 -45.35 30.09
CA GLY A 166 -8.47 -46.17 30.81
C GLY A 166 -7.58 -45.43 31.77
N LEU A 167 -6.58 -46.12 32.27
CA LEU A 167 -5.57 -45.61 33.21
C LEU A 167 -4.16 -45.96 32.72
N ALA A 168 -3.30 -44.96 32.63
CA ALA A 168 -1.87 -45.12 32.37
C ALA A 168 -1.12 -45.56 33.64
N PRO A 169 0.12 -46.09 33.56
CA PRO A 169 0.98 -46.30 34.70
C PRO A 169 1.06 -45.05 35.57
N VAL A 170 0.97 -45.24 36.86
CA VAL A 170 0.90 -44.17 37.87
C VAL A 170 2.25 -44.02 38.53
N ALA A 171 2.72 -42.79 38.66
CA ALA A 171 4.01 -42.52 39.31
C ALA A 171 3.82 -41.86 40.70
N VAL A 172 4.57 -42.35 41.68
CA VAL A 172 4.53 -41.88 43.07
C VAL A 172 5.97 -41.64 43.53
N GLY A 173 6.24 -40.50 44.20
CA GLY A 173 7.58 -40.23 44.70
C GLY A 173 7.82 -38.74 45.03
N PRO A 174 9.07 -38.31 45.08
CA PRO A 174 9.44 -36.91 45.31
C PRO A 174 8.71 -35.98 44.33
N ALA A 175 8.21 -34.86 44.86
CA ALA A 175 7.31 -33.99 44.12
C ALA A 175 8.03 -33.27 42.96
N GLU A 176 9.32 -32.96 43.09
CA GLU A 176 10.01 -32.12 42.09
C GLU A 176 10.11 -32.78 40.70
N PRO A 177 10.67 -34.02 40.54
CA PRO A 177 10.75 -34.66 39.23
C PRO A 177 9.37 -34.94 38.63
N LEU A 178 8.36 -35.24 39.47
CA LEU A 178 6.99 -35.45 39.00
C LEU A 178 6.32 -34.16 38.56
N ARG A 179 6.63 -33.03 39.21
CA ARG A 179 6.16 -31.69 38.82
C ARG A 179 6.76 -31.27 37.48
N GLU A 180 8.06 -31.50 37.30
CA GLU A 180 8.73 -31.23 36.03
C GLU A 180 8.11 -32.03 34.87
N ALA A 181 7.92 -33.34 35.08
CA ALA A 181 7.28 -34.19 34.09
C ALA A 181 5.82 -33.78 33.77
N TRP A 182 5.07 -33.44 34.82
CA TRP A 182 3.70 -32.91 34.68
C TRP A 182 3.71 -31.57 33.94
N ALA A 183 4.59 -30.64 34.28
CA ALA A 183 4.68 -29.32 33.63
C ALA A 183 5.06 -29.45 32.15
N ALA A 184 6.04 -30.29 31.84
CA ALA A 184 6.46 -30.56 30.46
C ALA A 184 5.31 -31.16 29.64
N ARG A 185 4.63 -32.21 30.19
CA ARG A 185 3.51 -32.82 29.48
C ARG A 185 2.33 -31.87 29.31
N ARG A 186 1.99 -31.10 30.35
CA ARG A 186 0.94 -30.08 30.32
C ARG A 186 1.26 -28.99 29.31
N PHE A 187 2.53 -28.56 29.24
CA PHE A 187 2.97 -27.59 28.23
C PHE A 187 2.69 -28.11 26.83
N TRP A 188 3.18 -29.28 26.49
CA TRP A 188 3.03 -29.83 25.15
C TRP A 188 1.60 -30.22 24.79
N GLN A 189 0.81 -30.71 25.72
CA GLN A 189 -0.58 -31.14 25.43
C GLN A 189 -1.59 -29.97 25.42
N ASN A 190 -1.45 -29.00 26.32
CA ASN A 190 -2.44 -27.94 26.51
C ASN A 190 -1.88 -26.57 26.12
N THR A 191 -0.85 -26.06 26.82
CA THR A 191 -0.34 -24.70 26.62
C THR A 191 0.22 -24.49 25.23
N GLY A 192 1.09 -25.37 24.75
CA GLY A 192 1.65 -25.31 23.41
C GLY A 192 0.58 -25.41 22.32
N THR A 193 -0.43 -26.25 22.53
CA THR A 193 -1.60 -26.36 21.62
C THR A 193 -2.40 -25.06 21.58
N LEU A 194 -2.60 -24.41 22.72
CA LEU A 194 -3.27 -23.10 22.77
C LEU A 194 -2.46 -22.04 22.03
N ILE A 195 -1.15 -21.96 22.30
CA ILE A 195 -0.24 -21.04 21.60
C ILE A 195 -0.29 -21.25 20.09
N THR A 196 -0.19 -22.51 19.62
CA THR A 196 -0.25 -22.79 18.18
C THR A 196 -1.61 -22.43 17.58
N SER A 197 -2.70 -22.65 18.31
CA SER A 197 -4.06 -22.30 17.86
C SER A 197 -4.21 -20.79 17.69
N VAL A 198 -3.75 -20.00 18.67
CA VAL A 198 -3.79 -18.54 18.61
C VAL A 198 -2.93 -18.01 17.44
N LEU A 199 -1.72 -18.57 17.27
CA LEU A 199 -0.85 -18.19 16.14
C LEU A 199 -1.49 -18.51 14.79
N VAL A 200 -2.08 -19.70 14.64
CA VAL A 200 -2.75 -20.10 13.39
C VAL A 200 -3.99 -19.25 13.11
N LEU A 201 -4.78 -18.91 14.13
CA LEU A 201 -5.91 -17.99 13.98
C LEU A 201 -5.45 -16.56 13.62
N GLY A 202 -4.32 -16.10 14.16
CA GLY A 202 -3.70 -14.84 13.74
C GLY A 202 -3.27 -14.86 12.26
N LEU A 203 -2.69 -15.98 11.80
CA LEU A 203 -2.37 -16.18 10.39
C LEU A 203 -3.63 -16.28 9.51
N ALA A 204 -4.72 -16.84 10.02
CA ALA A 204 -6.00 -16.83 9.33
C ALA A 204 -6.53 -15.41 9.10
N LEU A 205 -6.40 -14.53 10.10
CA LEU A 205 -6.78 -13.12 9.96
C LEU A 205 -5.95 -12.43 8.87
N ALA A 206 -4.63 -12.64 8.87
CA ALA A 206 -3.75 -12.12 7.81
C ALA A 206 -4.14 -12.65 6.42
N GLY A 207 -4.44 -13.94 6.33
CA GLY A 207 -4.95 -14.58 5.10
C GLY A 207 -6.29 -13.98 4.64
N ALA A 208 -7.20 -13.69 5.56
CA ALA A 208 -8.48 -13.05 5.28
C ALA A 208 -8.31 -11.65 4.69
N VAL A 209 -7.39 -10.83 5.25
CA VAL A 209 -7.06 -9.50 4.72
C VAL A 209 -6.50 -9.62 3.29
N LEU A 210 -5.61 -10.58 3.04
CA LEU A 210 -5.08 -10.83 1.70
C LEU A 210 -6.17 -11.25 0.72
N TRP A 211 -7.08 -12.12 1.16
CA TRP A 211 -8.21 -12.56 0.34
C TRP A 211 -9.17 -11.41 0.02
N TRP A 212 -9.45 -10.55 1.00
CA TRP A 212 -10.27 -9.35 0.80
C TRP A 212 -9.70 -8.43 -0.28
N ASN A 213 -8.37 -8.21 -0.27
CA ASN A 213 -7.68 -7.38 -1.25
C ASN A 213 -7.46 -8.07 -2.61
N ALA A 214 -7.50 -9.40 -2.66
CA ALA A 214 -7.30 -10.18 -3.89
C ALA A 214 -8.32 -11.33 -4.02
N PRO A 215 -9.64 -11.05 -4.15
CA PRO A 215 -10.69 -12.07 -4.09
C PRO A 215 -10.61 -13.10 -5.22
N ARG A 216 -10.00 -12.74 -6.36
CA ARG A 216 -9.76 -13.67 -7.48
C ARG A 216 -8.73 -14.75 -7.16
N ALA A 217 -7.84 -14.53 -6.20
CA ALA A 217 -6.83 -15.49 -5.76
C ALA A 217 -7.41 -16.42 -4.68
N ARG A 218 -8.24 -17.39 -5.11
CA ARG A 218 -8.99 -18.32 -4.21
C ARG A 218 -8.09 -19.05 -3.20
N MET A 219 -6.81 -19.23 -3.51
CA MET A 219 -5.85 -19.88 -2.59
C MET A 219 -5.79 -19.19 -1.22
N TYR A 220 -5.95 -17.86 -1.14
CA TYR A 220 -6.00 -17.15 0.15
C TYR A 220 -7.24 -17.52 0.95
N GLY A 221 -8.38 -17.68 0.27
CA GLY A 221 -9.62 -18.15 0.89
C GLY A 221 -9.50 -19.57 1.46
N TRP A 222 -8.96 -20.51 0.67
CA TRP A 222 -8.72 -21.87 1.13
C TRP A 222 -7.76 -21.94 2.33
N PHE A 223 -6.68 -21.16 2.27
CA PHE A 223 -5.74 -21.06 3.38
C PHE A 223 -6.43 -20.52 4.65
N THR A 224 -7.16 -19.41 4.54
CA THR A 224 -7.87 -18.79 5.66
C THR A 224 -8.86 -19.77 6.29
N LEU A 225 -9.69 -20.43 5.48
CA LEU A 225 -10.64 -21.41 5.95
C LEU A 225 -9.96 -22.60 6.61
N ALA A 226 -8.87 -23.11 6.02
CA ALA A 226 -8.09 -24.20 6.60
C ALA A 226 -7.49 -23.81 7.96
N ALA A 227 -6.96 -22.58 8.07
CA ALA A 227 -6.39 -22.08 9.31
C ALA A 227 -7.45 -21.90 10.41
N VAL A 228 -8.63 -21.35 10.07
CA VAL A 228 -9.75 -21.21 11.01
C VAL A 228 -10.23 -22.59 11.49
N VAL A 229 -10.48 -23.51 10.56
CA VAL A 229 -10.94 -24.87 10.89
C VAL A 229 -9.92 -25.58 11.77
N TRP A 230 -8.63 -25.48 11.47
CA TRP A 230 -7.57 -26.06 12.29
C TRP A 230 -7.48 -25.45 13.68
N GLY A 231 -7.48 -24.12 13.79
CA GLY A 231 -7.41 -23.41 15.07
C GLY A 231 -8.59 -23.76 15.98
N LEU A 232 -9.81 -23.75 15.43
CA LEU A 232 -11.02 -24.12 16.18
C LEU A 232 -11.01 -25.60 16.58
N ARG A 233 -10.62 -26.49 15.68
CA ARG A 233 -10.51 -27.93 15.96
C ARG A 233 -9.52 -28.21 17.09
N ASN A 234 -8.41 -27.46 17.17
CA ASN A 234 -7.42 -27.64 18.23
C ASN A 234 -7.93 -27.26 19.63
N LEU A 235 -9.02 -26.50 19.75
CA LEU A 235 -9.68 -26.25 21.03
C LEU A 235 -10.12 -27.54 21.73
N ASN A 236 -10.29 -28.64 20.95
CA ASN A 236 -10.57 -29.97 21.48
C ASN A 236 -9.49 -30.49 22.46
N PHE A 237 -8.25 -29.98 22.40
CA PHE A 237 -7.16 -30.38 23.31
C PHE A 237 -7.06 -29.47 24.55
N VAL A 238 -7.73 -28.32 24.55
CA VAL A 238 -7.59 -27.27 25.57
C VAL A 238 -8.84 -27.19 26.41
N LEU A 239 -10.04 -27.25 25.79
CA LEU A 239 -11.29 -27.13 26.48
C LEU A 239 -11.62 -28.42 27.24
N THR A 240 -11.73 -28.31 28.54
CA THR A 240 -12.14 -29.42 29.44
C THR A 240 -13.64 -29.44 29.67
N ASP A 241 -14.28 -28.27 29.66
CA ASP A 241 -15.75 -28.16 29.75
C ASP A 241 -16.32 -27.85 28.36
N ASN A 242 -17.02 -28.77 27.77
CA ASN A 242 -17.50 -28.64 26.40
C ASN A 242 -18.77 -27.78 26.35
N PRO A 243 -18.89 -26.89 25.34
CA PRO A 243 -20.12 -26.13 25.11
C PRO A 243 -21.31 -27.01 24.58
N PHE A 244 -21.00 -28.20 24.13
CA PHE A 244 -21.96 -29.17 23.56
C PHE A 244 -21.82 -30.53 24.23
N ASP A 245 -22.76 -31.44 23.98
CA ASP A 245 -22.66 -32.83 24.38
C ASP A 245 -21.35 -33.48 23.86
N ASN A 246 -20.79 -34.41 24.62
CA ASN A 246 -19.51 -35.06 24.34
C ASN A 246 -19.47 -35.76 22.97
N LEU A 247 -20.58 -36.35 22.53
CA LEU A 247 -20.66 -36.98 21.22
C LEU A 247 -20.57 -35.94 20.10
N TRP A 248 -21.40 -34.89 20.19
CA TRP A 248 -21.38 -33.78 19.21
C TRP A 248 -20.05 -33.07 19.15
N TRP A 249 -19.41 -32.85 20.30
CA TRP A 249 -18.09 -32.26 20.36
C TRP A 249 -17.04 -33.11 19.65
N ASN A 250 -17.06 -34.43 19.85
CA ASN A 250 -16.16 -35.35 19.18
C ASN A 250 -16.39 -35.38 17.67
N GLN A 251 -17.65 -35.42 17.24
CA GLN A 251 -18.04 -35.38 15.83
C GLN A 251 -17.56 -34.07 15.18
N LEU A 252 -17.75 -32.92 15.83
CA LEU A 252 -17.30 -31.63 15.34
C LEU A 252 -15.75 -31.57 15.21
N SER A 253 -15.03 -32.15 16.17
CA SER A 253 -13.56 -32.25 16.10
C SER A 253 -13.09 -33.11 14.92
N LEU A 254 -13.78 -34.24 14.65
CA LEU A 254 -13.50 -35.10 13.50
C LEU A 254 -13.88 -34.43 12.17
N ALA A 255 -15.01 -33.73 12.12
CA ALA A 255 -15.42 -32.92 10.97
C ALA A 255 -14.38 -31.82 10.66
N GLY A 256 -13.86 -31.16 11.70
CA GLY A 256 -12.79 -30.19 11.57
C GLY A 256 -11.49 -30.79 11.00
N ALA A 257 -11.15 -32.02 11.41
CA ALA A 257 -9.98 -32.72 10.85
C ALA A 257 -10.16 -33.04 9.36
N ALA A 258 -11.34 -33.56 8.96
CA ALA A 258 -11.65 -33.81 7.56
C ALA A 258 -11.70 -32.53 6.72
N GLY A 259 -12.37 -31.51 7.24
CA GLY A 259 -12.47 -30.20 6.61
C GLY A 259 -11.09 -29.59 6.35
N PHE A 260 -10.19 -29.67 7.33
CA PHE A 260 -8.81 -29.18 7.15
C PHE A 260 -8.08 -29.91 6.02
N VAL A 261 -8.14 -31.25 5.97
CA VAL A 261 -7.48 -32.04 4.92
C VAL A 261 -8.04 -31.71 3.54
N GLY A 262 -9.37 -31.57 3.42
CA GLY A 262 -10.01 -31.18 2.17
C GLY A 262 -9.64 -29.76 1.72
N LEU A 263 -9.70 -28.78 2.63
CA LEU A 263 -9.31 -27.40 2.36
C LEU A 263 -7.83 -27.28 2.01
N PHE A 264 -6.98 -28.05 2.67
CA PHE A 264 -5.55 -28.11 2.36
C PHE A 264 -5.31 -28.67 0.95
N ALA A 265 -6.06 -29.70 0.55
CA ALA A 265 -5.97 -30.26 -0.80
C ALA A 265 -6.44 -29.26 -1.88
N LEU A 266 -7.54 -28.54 -1.64
CA LEU A 266 -8.01 -27.46 -2.52
C LEU A 266 -6.98 -26.34 -2.63
N PHE A 267 -6.43 -25.95 -1.49
CA PHE A 267 -5.36 -24.96 -1.42
C PHE A 267 -4.14 -25.39 -2.25
N THR A 268 -3.64 -26.64 -2.08
CA THR A 268 -2.44 -27.13 -2.80
C THR A 268 -2.64 -27.18 -4.30
N GLN A 269 -3.87 -27.46 -4.77
CA GLN A 269 -4.19 -27.39 -6.20
C GLN A 269 -4.08 -25.96 -6.75
N ASP A 270 -4.78 -25.01 -6.11
CA ASP A 270 -4.74 -23.60 -6.54
C ASP A 270 -3.32 -23.03 -6.47
N TYR A 271 -2.60 -23.32 -5.38
CA TYR A 271 -1.21 -22.93 -5.20
C TYR A 271 -0.28 -23.50 -6.28
N SER A 272 -0.39 -24.79 -6.56
CA SER A 272 0.44 -25.48 -7.56
C SER A 272 0.23 -24.93 -8.96
N ARG A 273 -1.02 -24.65 -9.34
CA ARG A 273 -1.36 -24.06 -10.64
C ARG A 273 -0.91 -22.59 -10.72
N TRP A 274 -1.11 -21.83 -9.66
CA TRP A 274 -0.64 -20.45 -9.57
C TRP A 274 0.89 -20.35 -9.72
N MET A 275 1.64 -21.20 -9.02
CA MET A 275 3.11 -21.25 -9.13
C MET A 275 3.59 -21.59 -10.55
N GLN A 276 2.85 -22.44 -11.26
CA GLN A 276 3.14 -22.85 -12.64
C GLN A 276 2.52 -21.89 -13.68
N ARG A 277 1.87 -20.79 -13.24
CA ARG A 277 1.15 -19.83 -14.11
C ARG A 277 0.07 -20.48 -14.97
N LEU A 278 -0.54 -21.54 -14.49
CA LEU A 278 -1.65 -22.24 -15.15
C LEU A 278 -3.00 -21.61 -14.74
N PRO A 279 -4.04 -21.75 -15.57
CA PRO A 279 -5.38 -21.29 -15.21
C PRO A 279 -5.89 -22.00 -13.95
N PRO A 280 -6.83 -21.38 -13.19
CA PRO A 280 -7.39 -21.97 -11.98
C PRO A 280 -7.99 -23.35 -12.24
N PRO A 281 -8.02 -24.26 -11.25
CA PRO A 281 -8.57 -25.61 -11.41
C PRO A 281 -10.05 -25.53 -11.76
N ARG A 282 -10.48 -26.45 -12.61
CA ARG A 282 -11.89 -26.65 -12.92
C ARG A 282 -12.57 -27.36 -11.74
N TRP A 283 -13.91 -27.30 -11.68
CA TRP A 283 -14.65 -27.99 -10.62
C TRP A 283 -14.36 -29.50 -10.54
N ARG A 284 -14.10 -30.15 -11.69
CA ARG A 284 -13.71 -31.57 -11.75
C ARG A 284 -12.40 -31.87 -11.05
N ASP A 285 -11.45 -30.95 -11.12
CA ASP A 285 -10.14 -31.08 -10.45
C ASP A 285 -10.31 -31.01 -8.91
N MET A 286 -11.35 -30.31 -8.43
CA MET A 286 -11.67 -30.16 -7.02
C MET A 286 -12.59 -31.27 -6.48
N ALA A 287 -13.08 -32.17 -7.32
CA ALA A 287 -14.07 -33.19 -6.94
C ALA A 287 -13.55 -34.11 -5.82
N ALA A 288 -12.31 -34.60 -5.91
CA ALA A 288 -11.77 -35.55 -4.90
C ALA A 288 -11.76 -34.99 -3.47
N PRO A 289 -11.22 -33.78 -3.18
CA PRO A 289 -11.29 -33.22 -1.84
C PRO A 289 -12.74 -32.91 -1.40
N LEU A 290 -13.60 -32.47 -2.30
CA LEU A 290 -15.00 -32.18 -1.98
C LEU A 290 -15.77 -33.46 -1.65
N VAL A 291 -15.59 -34.51 -2.44
CA VAL A 291 -16.21 -35.85 -2.16
C VAL A 291 -15.70 -36.39 -0.81
N TYR A 292 -14.39 -36.29 -0.54
CA TYR A 292 -13.84 -36.72 0.74
C TYR A 292 -14.52 -36.02 1.92
N VAL A 293 -14.60 -34.67 1.89
CA VAL A 293 -15.25 -33.91 2.96
C VAL A 293 -16.74 -34.25 3.07
N SER A 294 -17.45 -34.39 1.95
CA SER A 294 -18.88 -34.73 1.92
C SER A 294 -19.16 -36.12 2.50
N VAL A 295 -18.34 -37.11 2.15
CA VAL A 295 -18.46 -38.47 2.71
C VAL A 295 -18.19 -38.44 4.22
N CYS A 296 -17.16 -37.75 4.67
CA CYS A 296 -16.87 -37.64 6.09
C CYS A 296 -18.00 -36.94 6.86
N LEU A 297 -18.58 -35.86 6.32
CA LEU A 297 -19.71 -35.17 6.92
C LEU A 297 -20.96 -36.07 6.95
N ALA A 298 -21.27 -36.79 5.88
CA ALA A 298 -22.39 -37.71 5.83
C ALA A 298 -22.26 -38.82 6.88
N LEU A 299 -21.06 -39.39 7.03
CA LEU A 299 -20.80 -40.41 8.04
C LEU A 299 -20.94 -39.90 9.48
N LEU A 300 -20.67 -38.61 9.74
CA LEU A 300 -20.90 -37.99 11.06
C LEU A 300 -22.35 -38.01 11.46
N PHE A 301 -23.29 -37.78 10.53
CA PHE A 301 -24.73 -37.81 10.81
C PHE A 301 -25.28 -39.22 10.96
N ILE A 302 -24.64 -40.22 10.36
CA ILE A 302 -25.07 -41.62 10.41
C ILE A 302 -24.46 -42.34 11.63
N SER A 303 -23.30 -41.89 12.10
CA SER A 303 -22.53 -42.57 13.15
C SER A 303 -23.03 -42.19 14.55
N SER A 304 -24.04 -42.84 15.02
CA SER A 304 -24.56 -42.70 16.40
C SER A 304 -24.05 -43.79 17.37
N ASP A 305 -23.37 -44.80 16.84
CA ASP A 305 -22.83 -45.93 17.60
C ASP A 305 -21.30 -46.05 17.48
N THR A 306 -20.71 -46.93 18.26
CA THR A 306 -19.26 -47.15 18.29
C THR A 306 -18.72 -47.76 17.00
N ALA A 307 -19.50 -48.61 16.34
CA ALA A 307 -19.09 -49.23 15.07
C ALA A 307 -19.03 -48.21 13.94
N GLY A 308 -20.04 -47.34 13.82
CA GLY A 308 -20.06 -46.25 12.86
C GLY A 308 -18.94 -45.25 13.09
N LEU A 309 -18.61 -44.88 14.35
CA LEU A 309 -17.49 -44.01 14.68
C LEU A 309 -16.14 -44.64 14.32
N ARG A 310 -15.97 -45.95 14.46
CA ARG A 310 -14.76 -46.66 14.00
C ARG A 310 -14.63 -46.64 12.48
N GLN A 311 -15.71 -46.84 11.74
CA GLN A 311 -15.72 -46.75 10.28
C GLN A 311 -15.38 -45.32 9.83
N LEU A 312 -15.99 -44.31 10.46
CA LEU A 312 -15.66 -42.90 10.21
C LEU A 312 -14.18 -42.62 10.46
N PHE A 313 -13.61 -43.06 11.57
CA PHE A 313 -12.21 -42.91 11.88
C PHE A 313 -11.30 -43.55 10.81
N LEU A 314 -11.65 -44.74 10.34
CA LEU A 314 -10.92 -45.44 9.28
C LEU A 314 -10.96 -44.66 7.95
N VAL A 315 -12.13 -44.16 7.55
CA VAL A 315 -12.29 -43.31 6.35
C VAL A 315 -11.51 -42.03 6.48
N LEU A 316 -11.58 -41.36 7.63
CA LEU A 316 -10.80 -40.18 7.91
C LEU A 316 -9.29 -40.42 7.86
N ALA A 317 -8.84 -41.56 8.45
CA ALA A 317 -7.44 -41.90 8.53
C ALA A 317 -6.86 -42.28 7.16
N VAL A 318 -7.48 -43.25 6.48
CA VAL A 318 -6.98 -43.74 5.18
C VAL A 318 -7.22 -42.73 4.07
N GLY A 319 -8.44 -42.19 3.97
CA GLY A 319 -8.76 -41.16 2.97
C GLY A 319 -7.97 -39.88 3.16
N GLY A 320 -7.83 -39.45 4.42
CA GLY A 320 -7.04 -38.26 4.77
C GLY A 320 -5.55 -38.43 4.48
N ALA A 321 -4.96 -39.57 4.81
CA ALA A 321 -3.56 -39.88 4.48
C ALA A 321 -3.35 -39.95 2.96
N GLY A 322 -4.26 -40.60 2.23
CA GLY A 322 -4.24 -40.64 0.77
C GLY A 322 -4.32 -39.25 0.13
N LEU A 323 -5.27 -38.42 0.57
CA LEU A 323 -5.44 -37.06 0.05
C LEU A 323 -4.25 -36.14 0.41
N THR A 324 -3.68 -36.31 1.59
CA THR A 324 -2.47 -35.59 2.03
C THR A 324 -1.25 -36.01 1.19
N THR A 325 -1.08 -37.31 0.93
CA THR A 325 0.00 -37.83 0.08
C THR A 325 -0.12 -37.30 -1.35
N TRP A 326 -1.34 -37.31 -1.88
CA TRP A 326 -1.63 -36.71 -3.19
C TRP A 326 -1.32 -35.20 -3.23
N SER A 327 -1.71 -34.45 -2.18
CA SER A 327 -1.36 -33.04 -2.05
C SER A 327 0.15 -32.80 -1.99
N LEU A 328 0.87 -33.61 -1.22
CA LEU A 328 2.34 -33.58 -1.14
C LEU A 328 2.99 -33.85 -2.49
N TRP A 329 2.49 -34.84 -3.24
CA TRP A 329 2.94 -35.12 -4.60
C TRP A 329 2.83 -33.88 -5.51
N HIS A 330 1.69 -33.18 -5.45
CA HIS A 330 1.49 -31.95 -6.21
C HIS A 330 2.48 -30.84 -5.80
N LEU A 331 2.74 -30.68 -4.51
CA LEU A 331 3.70 -29.69 -3.98
C LEU A 331 5.12 -30.02 -4.45
N VAL A 332 5.57 -31.27 -4.32
CA VAL A 332 6.90 -31.74 -4.74
C VAL A 332 7.08 -31.56 -6.25
N ARG A 333 6.08 -32.01 -7.04
CA ARG A 333 6.08 -31.84 -8.50
C ARG A 333 6.18 -30.37 -8.89
N THR A 334 5.47 -29.48 -8.19
CA THR A 334 5.50 -28.02 -8.42
C THR A 334 6.87 -27.46 -8.06
N ALA A 335 7.43 -27.81 -6.90
CA ALA A 335 8.74 -27.39 -6.47
C ALA A 335 9.83 -27.81 -7.47
N TRP A 336 9.73 -29.03 -7.99
CA TRP A 336 10.68 -29.55 -8.98
C TRP A 336 10.57 -28.84 -10.34
N ARG A 337 9.34 -28.63 -10.83
CA ARG A 337 9.08 -27.94 -12.11
C ARG A 337 9.48 -26.47 -12.08
N THR A 338 9.14 -25.78 -11.00
CA THR A 338 9.41 -24.33 -10.85
C THR A 338 10.82 -24.04 -10.36
N ARG A 339 11.55 -25.04 -9.82
CA ARG A 339 12.86 -24.90 -9.15
C ARG A 339 12.88 -23.80 -8.08
N SER A 340 11.73 -23.50 -7.52
CA SER A 340 11.52 -22.39 -6.59
C SER A 340 11.82 -22.82 -5.16
N ARG A 341 12.70 -22.06 -4.45
CA ARG A 341 12.99 -22.28 -3.03
C ARG A 341 11.75 -22.22 -2.14
N PRO A 342 10.86 -21.22 -2.30
CA PRO A 342 9.61 -21.18 -1.55
C PRO A 342 8.73 -22.41 -1.75
N ALA A 343 8.63 -22.94 -2.98
CA ALA A 343 7.86 -24.13 -3.25
C ALA A 343 8.44 -25.38 -2.55
N TRP A 344 9.77 -25.50 -2.45
CA TRP A 344 10.41 -26.55 -1.67
C TRP A 344 10.16 -26.43 -0.17
N ALA A 345 10.12 -25.19 0.37
CA ALA A 345 9.79 -24.98 1.79
C ALA A 345 8.37 -25.48 2.11
N VAL A 346 7.41 -25.20 1.23
CA VAL A 346 6.03 -25.70 1.39
C VAL A 346 5.95 -27.21 1.24
N ALA A 347 6.67 -27.81 0.28
CA ALA A 347 6.71 -29.26 0.11
C ALA A 347 7.33 -29.95 1.34
N LEU A 348 8.41 -29.41 1.90
CA LEU A 348 9.03 -29.91 3.13
C LEU A 348 8.05 -29.83 4.32
N ALA A 349 7.36 -28.69 4.48
CA ALA A 349 6.37 -28.53 5.52
C ALA A 349 5.19 -29.53 5.36
N GLY A 350 4.77 -29.81 4.11
CA GLY A 350 3.79 -30.86 3.80
C GLY A 350 4.29 -32.27 4.13
N ALA A 351 5.58 -32.54 3.93
CA ALA A 351 6.18 -33.81 4.32
C ALA A 351 6.23 -33.99 5.85
N VAL A 352 6.55 -32.92 6.60
CA VAL A 352 6.50 -32.90 8.07
C VAL A 352 5.06 -33.16 8.55
N TYR A 353 4.08 -32.49 7.93
CA TYR A 353 2.66 -32.72 8.25
C TYR A 353 2.27 -34.19 8.06
N LEU A 354 2.63 -34.79 6.91
CA LEU A 354 2.34 -36.20 6.63
C LEU A 354 3.03 -37.13 7.62
N ALA A 355 4.31 -36.88 7.96
CA ALA A 355 5.05 -37.69 8.94
C ALA A 355 4.38 -37.67 10.32
N LEU A 356 3.96 -36.48 10.81
CA LEU A 356 3.25 -36.35 12.09
C LEU A 356 1.86 -36.99 12.05
N LEU A 357 1.17 -36.92 10.90
CA LEU A 357 -0.10 -37.62 10.70
C LEU A 357 0.08 -39.14 10.78
N LEU A 358 1.09 -39.68 10.10
CA LEU A 358 1.37 -41.13 10.13
C LEU A 358 1.82 -41.60 11.52
N HIS A 359 2.62 -40.79 12.24
CA HIS A 359 2.95 -41.04 13.65
C HIS A 359 1.68 -41.19 14.47
N ASP A 360 0.76 -40.22 14.40
CA ASP A 360 -0.47 -40.23 15.19
C ASP A 360 -1.43 -41.36 14.78
N LEU A 361 -1.42 -41.78 13.52
CA LEU A 361 -2.14 -42.98 13.08
C LEU A 361 -1.55 -44.25 13.69
N GLY A 362 -0.20 -44.35 13.78
CA GLY A 362 0.47 -45.45 14.49
C GLY A 362 0.10 -45.47 15.97
N VAL A 363 0.16 -44.29 16.64
CA VAL A 363 -0.32 -44.14 18.03
C VAL A 363 -1.78 -44.53 18.18
N ALA A 364 -2.64 -44.18 17.22
CA ALA A 364 -4.04 -44.52 17.24
C ALA A 364 -4.30 -46.01 16.96
N ALA A 365 -3.47 -46.67 16.22
CA ALA A 365 -3.56 -48.09 15.93
C ALA A 365 -3.14 -48.98 17.14
N ASP A 366 -2.20 -48.49 17.97
CA ASP A 366 -1.83 -49.15 19.19
C ASP A 366 -2.89 -48.95 20.27
N ARG A 367 -3.79 -49.95 20.41
CA ARG A 367 -4.91 -49.94 21.34
C ARG A 367 -4.51 -50.25 22.78
N SER A 368 -3.30 -50.73 23.01
CA SER A 368 -2.84 -51.20 24.32
C SER A 368 -2.37 -50.07 25.22
N ASN A 369 -1.99 -48.90 24.64
CA ASN A 369 -1.31 -47.85 25.37
C ASN A 369 -2.13 -46.57 25.46
N VAL A 370 -2.66 -46.26 26.64
CA VAL A 370 -3.41 -45.01 26.95
C VAL A 370 -2.46 -43.83 27.22
N SER A 371 -1.16 -44.08 27.50
CA SER A 371 -0.21 -43.03 27.89
C SER A 371 0.43 -42.27 26.74
N GLN A 372 0.10 -42.63 25.49
CA GLN A 372 0.74 -42.08 24.31
C GLN A 372 0.39 -40.62 24.07
N PHE A 373 1.31 -39.97 23.39
CA PHE A 373 1.30 -38.53 23.11
C PHE A 373 1.01 -38.26 21.62
N PHE A 374 -0.02 -37.49 21.33
CA PHE A 374 -0.37 -37.08 19.97
C PHE A 374 0.37 -35.80 19.59
N LEU A 375 0.88 -35.73 18.36
CA LEU A 375 1.61 -34.58 17.83
C LEU A 375 0.86 -33.81 16.74
N ARG A 376 -0.29 -34.33 16.30
CA ARG A 376 -1.07 -33.74 15.19
C ARG A 376 -1.51 -32.31 15.41
N GLN A 377 -1.66 -31.87 16.68
CA GLN A 377 -2.00 -30.48 17.00
C GLN A 377 -0.94 -29.48 16.49
N TYR A 378 0.29 -29.93 16.30
CA TYR A 378 1.41 -29.14 15.79
C TYR A 378 1.63 -29.31 14.29
N ALA A 379 1.05 -30.32 13.68
CA ALA A 379 1.39 -30.77 12.32
C ALA A 379 1.15 -29.70 11.25
N ALA A 380 0.12 -28.87 11.40
CA ALA A 380 -0.18 -27.83 10.41
C ALA A 380 0.66 -26.55 10.58
N MET A 381 1.30 -26.34 11.73
CA MET A 381 2.07 -25.11 11.99
C MET A 381 3.21 -24.88 10.98
N PRO A 382 4.05 -25.88 10.65
CA PRO A 382 5.09 -25.71 9.62
C PRO A 382 4.51 -25.29 8.26
N LEU A 383 3.35 -25.82 7.90
CA LEU A 383 2.65 -25.47 6.66
C LEU A 383 2.26 -23.98 6.65
N PHE A 384 1.58 -23.52 7.69
CA PHE A 384 1.16 -22.14 7.80
C PHE A 384 2.37 -21.18 7.83
N MET A 385 3.45 -21.55 8.53
CA MET A 385 4.70 -20.78 8.53
C MET A 385 5.34 -20.72 7.14
N ALA A 386 5.45 -21.85 6.45
CA ALA A 386 6.02 -21.91 5.10
C ALA A 386 5.23 -21.01 4.13
N PHE A 387 3.91 -21.01 4.25
CA PHE A 387 3.05 -20.13 3.44
C PHE A 387 3.25 -18.65 3.76
N THR A 388 3.29 -18.30 5.03
CA THR A 388 3.55 -16.91 5.44
C THR A 388 4.88 -16.41 4.88
N LEU A 389 5.93 -17.24 4.89
CA LEU A 389 7.22 -16.91 4.28
C LEU A 389 7.11 -16.70 2.77
N VAL A 390 6.39 -17.61 2.07
CA VAL A 390 6.13 -17.47 0.62
C VAL A 390 5.41 -16.16 0.30
N TRP A 391 4.39 -15.82 1.09
CA TRP A 391 3.63 -14.58 0.89
C TRP A 391 4.47 -13.34 1.16
N THR A 392 5.22 -13.32 2.23
CA THR A 392 6.11 -12.21 2.57
C THR A 392 7.13 -11.97 1.45
N GLN A 393 7.71 -13.03 0.90
CA GLN A 393 8.64 -12.91 -0.22
C GLN A 393 7.95 -12.36 -1.47
N ARG A 394 6.75 -12.87 -1.82
CA ARG A 394 5.98 -12.41 -2.98
C ARG A 394 5.50 -10.97 -2.82
N TYR A 395 5.07 -10.61 -1.63
CA TYR A 395 4.70 -9.23 -1.34
C TYR A 395 5.89 -8.28 -1.54
N ARG A 396 7.07 -8.67 -1.04
CA ARG A 396 8.30 -7.91 -1.27
C ARG A 396 8.64 -7.78 -2.76
N GLU A 397 8.57 -8.90 -3.53
CA GLU A 397 8.82 -8.87 -4.98
C GLU A 397 7.83 -7.92 -5.68
N ALA A 398 6.55 -7.99 -5.36
CA ALA A 398 5.53 -7.11 -5.92
C ALA A 398 5.75 -5.65 -5.52
N PHE A 399 6.10 -5.39 -4.27
CA PHE A 399 6.41 -4.04 -3.79
C PHE A 399 7.59 -3.43 -4.53
N VAL A 400 8.69 -4.17 -4.69
CA VAL A 400 9.87 -3.72 -5.44
C VAL A 400 9.51 -3.44 -6.91
N GLN A 401 8.66 -4.27 -7.53
CA GLN A 401 8.20 -4.03 -8.91
C GLN A 401 7.37 -2.76 -9.04
N VAL A 402 6.46 -2.51 -8.09
CA VAL A 402 5.66 -1.27 -8.06
C VAL A 402 6.55 -0.04 -7.89
N GLU A 403 7.52 -0.12 -6.99
CA GLU A 403 8.47 0.98 -6.76
C GLU A 403 9.32 1.27 -8.00
N GLN A 404 9.85 0.23 -8.66
CA GLN A 404 10.58 0.37 -9.93
C GLN A 404 9.70 0.95 -11.03
N LEU A 405 8.44 0.53 -11.12
CA LEU A 405 7.50 1.07 -12.09
C LEU A 405 7.20 2.55 -11.81
N SER A 406 6.99 2.90 -10.54
CA SER A 406 6.78 4.29 -10.11
C SER A 406 7.97 5.17 -10.48
N GLN A 407 9.19 4.71 -10.21
CA GLN A 407 10.42 5.44 -10.58
C GLN A 407 10.55 5.62 -12.10
N ARG A 408 10.24 4.58 -12.89
CA ARG A 408 10.24 4.68 -14.36
C ARG A 408 9.20 5.67 -14.88
N LEU A 409 7.99 5.64 -14.29
CA LEU A 409 6.94 6.59 -14.66
C LEU A 409 7.34 8.03 -14.31
N GLN A 410 7.95 8.26 -13.14
CA GLN A 410 8.47 9.59 -12.78
C GLN A 410 9.52 10.06 -13.77
N GLN A 411 10.49 9.21 -14.12
CA GLN A 411 11.51 9.55 -15.13
C GLN A 411 10.90 9.88 -16.50
N GLN A 412 9.86 9.12 -16.92
CA GLN A 412 9.15 9.43 -18.16
C GLN A 412 8.42 10.77 -18.11
N VAL A 413 7.75 11.06 -16.99
CA VAL A 413 7.06 12.35 -16.80
C VAL A 413 8.06 13.51 -16.81
N GLU A 414 9.20 13.39 -16.15
CA GLU A 414 10.25 14.41 -16.15
C GLU A 414 10.85 14.62 -17.55
N ALA A 415 11.11 13.53 -18.28
CA ALA A 415 11.59 13.60 -19.65
C ALA A 415 10.58 14.28 -20.59
N GLN A 416 9.30 13.92 -20.50
CA GLN A 416 8.23 14.56 -21.27
C GLN A 416 8.08 16.05 -20.92
N ARG A 417 8.17 16.38 -19.62
CA ARG A 417 8.11 17.76 -19.17
C ARG A 417 9.26 18.59 -19.75
N ALA A 418 10.48 18.08 -19.69
CA ALA A 418 11.65 18.73 -20.28
C ALA A 418 11.55 18.87 -21.81
N GLU A 419 10.89 17.94 -22.49
CA GLU A 419 10.61 18.04 -23.93
C GLU A 419 9.56 19.12 -24.22
N ILE A 420 8.48 19.15 -23.45
CA ILE A 420 7.44 20.19 -23.57
C ILE A 420 8.04 21.57 -23.33
N GLU A 421 8.85 21.74 -22.28
CA GLU A 421 9.51 23.01 -21.98
C GLU A 421 10.43 23.48 -23.12
N ARG A 422 11.18 22.56 -23.73
CA ARG A 422 12.00 22.86 -24.92
C ARG A 422 11.16 23.28 -26.13
N ASN A 423 10.07 22.55 -26.40
CA ASN A 423 9.17 22.84 -27.51
C ASN A 423 8.45 24.19 -27.32
N VAL A 424 8.00 24.48 -26.08
CA VAL A 424 7.42 25.78 -25.74
C VAL A 424 8.46 26.91 -25.93
N GLY A 425 9.69 26.71 -25.48
CA GLY A 425 10.76 27.67 -25.71
C GLY A 425 11.00 27.99 -27.18
N GLN A 426 11.05 26.93 -28.03
CA GLN A 426 11.19 27.08 -29.49
C GLN A 426 10.00 27.80 -30.13
N LEU A 427 8.78 27.49 -29.69
CA LEU A 427 7.58 28.18 -30.19
C LEU A 427 7.55 29.66 -29.82
N VAL A 428 7.95 30.00 -28.60
CA VAL A 428 8.02 31.40 -28.15
C VAL A 428 9.07 32.17 -28.97
N GLU A 429 10.22 31.58 -29.23
CA GLU A 429 11.28 32.20 -30.02
C GLU A 429 10.83 32.39 -31.50
N ALA A 430 10.24 31.39 -32.10
CA ALA A 430 9.69 31.47 -33.46
C ALA A 430 8.57 32.53 -33.59
N GLU A 431 7.68 32.62 -32.60
CA GLU A 431 6.63 33.66 -32.60
C GLU A 431 7.20 35.06 -32.43
N ARG A 432 8.23 35.21 -31.57
CA ARG A 432 8.94 36.48 -31.44
C ARG A 432 9.57 36.94 -32.77
N ASP A 433 10.24 36.02 -33.47
CA ASP A 433 10.88 36.32 -34.76
C ASP A 433 9.80 36.66 -35.81
N ARG A 434 8.68 35.99 -35.79
CA ARG A 434 7.55 36.25 -36.67
C ARG A 434 6.97 37.67 -36.45
N VAL A 435 6.78 38.03 -35.17
CA VAL A 435 6.26 39.36 -34.81
C VAL A 435 7.26 40.46 -35.25
N LEU A 436 8.55 40.28 -34.98
CA LEU A 436 9.58 41.24 -35.41
C LEU A 436 9.67 41.38 -36.94
N SER A 437 9.56 40.26 -37.67
CA SER A 437 9.53 40.29 -39.15
C SER A 437 8.29 40.99 -39.70
N GLY A 438 7.13 40.75 -39.12
CA GLY A 438 5.90 41.41 -39.51
C GLY A 438 5.90 42.91 -39.27
N GLU A 439 6.47 43.35 -38.15
CA GLU A 439 6.62 44.77 -37.84
C GLU A 439 7.60 45.44 -38.80
N ARG A 440 8.72 44.79 -39.14
CA ARG A 440 9.67 45.28 -40.12
C ARG A 440 9.06 45.45 -41.51
N GLU A 441 8.26 44.46 -41.99
CA GLU A 441 7.54 44.53 -43.26
C GLU A 441 6.55 45.69 -43.29
N ARG A 442 5.82 45.92 -42.20
CA ARG A 442 4.87 47.03 -42.07
C ARG A 442 5.55 48.37 -42.15
N LEU A 443 6.67 48.54 -41.44
CA LEU A 443 7.46 49.78 -41.46
C LEU A 443 8.02 50.07 -42.86
N VAL A 444 8.49 49.04 -43.58
CA VAL A 444 8.97 49.20 -44.96
C VAL A 444 7.84 49.60 -45.92
N SER A 445 6.62 49.07 -45.75
CA SER A 445 5.47 49.46 -46.54
C SER A 445 5.05 50.91 -46.33
N ASP A 446 5.01 51.36 -45.06
CA ASP A 446 4.64 52.73 -44.71
C ASP A 446 5.65 53.76 -45.24
N LEU A 447 6.94 53.40 -45.25
CA LEU A 447 8.01 54.22 -45.84
C LEU A 447 7.87 54.28 -47.39
N HIS A 448 7.58 53.15 -48.03
CA HIS A 448 7.42 53.10 -49.48
C HIS A 448 6.26 53.98 -49.97
N ASP A 449 5.12 53.95 -49.26
CA ASP A 449 3.95 54.73 -49.63
C ASP A 449 4.14 56.25 -49.42
N GLY A 450 4.85 56.65 -48.34
CA GLY A 450 5.15 58.06 -48.07
C GLY A 450 6.19 58.65 -49.05
N LEU A 451 7.31 57.96 -49.22
CA LEU A 451 8.40 58.43 -50.07
C LEU A 451 8.06 58.28 -51.57
N GLY A 452 7.32 57.25 -51.94
CA GLY A 452 6.92 56.98 -53.31
C GLY A 452 6.16 58.14 -53.93
N LEU A 453 5.21 58.72 -53.21
CA LEU A 453 4.40 59.84 -53.66
C LEU A 453 5.24 61.11 -53.88
N HIS A 454 6.16 61.43 -52.99
CA HIS A 454 7.02 62.59 -53.09
C HIS A 454 8.02 62.45 -54.23
N LEU A 455 8.64 61.26 -54.40
CA LEU A 455 9.54 60.97 -55.52
C LEU A 455 8.83 61.02 -56.88
N LEU A 456 7.58 60.49 -56.97
CA LEU A 456 6.81 60.63 -58.16
C LEU A 456 6.44 62.08 -58.49
N THR A 457 6.15 62.90 -57.52
CA THR A 457 5.87 64.32 -57.70
C THR A 457 7.12 65.04 -58.17
N ALA A 458 8.27 64.81 -57.56
CA ALA A 458 9.55 65.35 -58.00
C ALA A 458 9.89 64.93 -59.41
N LEU A 459 9.63 63.62 -59.77
CA LEU A 459 9.89 63.12 -61.14
C LEU A 459 8.99 63.77 -62.18
N LYS A 460 7.71 63.99 -61.82
CA LYS A 460 6.73 64.68 -62.68
C LYS A 460 7.15 66.12 -62.90
N MET A 461 7.59 66.83 -61.86
CA MET A 461 8.10 68.24 -61.98
C MET A 461 9.38 68.30 -62.76
N ALA A 462 10.32 67.35 -62.63
CA ALA A 462 11.56 67.28 -63.41
C ALA A 462 11.31 67.03 -64.89
N ARG A 463 10.16 66.52 -65.29
CA ARG A 463 9.78 66.31 -66.71
C ARG A 463 8.94 67.42 -67.28
N ASP A 464 8.52 68.40 -66.46
CA ASP A 464 7.77 69.54 -66.92
C ASP A 464 8.72 70.74 -67.23
N PRO A 465 8.83 71.16 -68.48
CA PRO A 465 9.71 72.25 -68.82
C PRO A 465 9.32 73.61 -68.21
N ALA A 466 8.06 73.71 -67.69
CA ALA A 466 7.56 74.93 -67.05
C ALA A 466 7.80 74.95 -65.56
N ALA A 467 8.24 73.82 -64.98
CA ALA A 467 8.55 73.76 -63.53
C ALA A 467 9.92 74.41 -63.25
N GLY A 468 9.92 75.39 -62.40
CA GLY A 468 11.16 76.08 -61.98
C GLY A 468 12.13 75.15 -61.25
N ARG A 469 13.43 75.26 -61.46
CA ARG A 469 14.45 74.43 -60.76
C ARG A 469 14.34 74.55 -59.25
N ASP A 470 13.98 75.72 -58.76
CA ASP A 470 13.82 75.93 -57.30
C ASP A 470 12.66 75.20 -56.70
N ALA A 471 11.53 75.06 -57.41
CA ALA A 471 10.39 74.27 -56.96
C ALA A 471 10.68 72.72 -56.92
N LEU A 472 11.49 72.22 -57.89
CA LEU A 472 11.99 70.85 -57.86
C LEU A 472 12.95 70.56 -56.73
N ALA A 473 13.85 71.53 -56.48
CA ALA A 473 14.79 71.43 -55.36
C ALA A 473 14.10 71.46 -54.00
N GLU A 474 12.98 72.14 -53.87
CA GLU A 474 12.17 72.22 -52.69
C GLU A 474 11.44 70.85 -52.41
N VAL A 475 10.83 70.28 -53.42
CA VAL A 475 10.16 68.91 -53.27
C VAL A 475 11.20 67.83 -52.97
N LEU A 476 12.37 67.87 -53.52
CA LEU A 476 13.44 66.92 -53.20
C LEU A 476 14.03 67.15 -51.79
N ALA A 477 14.16 68.41 -51.37
CA ALA A 477 14.52 68.69 -49.99
C ALA A 477 13.54 68.23 -48.98
N ASP A 478 12.24 68.41 -49.24
CA ASP A 478 11.15 67.89 -48.44
C ASP A 478 11.14 66.34 -48.39
N CYS A 479 11.45 65.69 -49.51
CA CYS A 479 11.56 64.26 -49.58
C CYS A 479 12.73 63.68 -48.71
N LEU A 480 13.89 64.40 -48.77
CA LEU A 480 15.05 64.06 -47.95
C LEU A 480 14.80 64.27 -46.46
N ASP A 481 14.13 65.38 -46.14
CA ASP A 481 13.78 65.65 -44.75
C ASP A 481 12.72 64.65 -44.22
N ASP A 482 11.80 64.18 -45.07
CA ASP A 482 10.90 63.10 -44.78
C ASP A 482 11.56 61.74 -44.50
N LEU A 483 12.53 61.38 -45.36
CA LEU A 483 13.35 60.20 -45.16
C LEU A 483 14.14 60.24 -43.86
N ARG A 484 14.79 61.40 -43.59
CA ARG A 484 15.51 61.56 -42.32
C ARG A 484 14.61 61.48 -41.10
N LEU A 485 13.46 62.15 -41.14
CA LEU A 485 12.47 62.03 -40.05
C LEU A 485 11.98 60.62 -39.84
N ALA A 486 11.74 59.84 -40.89
CA ALA A 486 11.36 58.45 -40.81
C ALA A 486 12.47 57.59 -40.20
N ILE A 487 13.74 57.78 -40.62
CA ILE A 487 14.88 57.05 -40.05
C ILE A 487 15.09 57.42 -38.57
N ASP A 488 14.98 58.72 -38.24
CA ASP A 488 15.14 59.17 -36.86
C ASP A 488 14.02 58.66 -35.94
N SER A 489 12.76 58.56 -36.42
CA SER A 489 11.66 57.97 -35.66
C SER A 489 11.82 56.44 -35.44
N MET A 490 12.52 55.76 -36.35
CA MET A 490 12.86 54.34 -36.18
C MET A 490 14.02 54.12 -35.18
N SER A 491 14.89 55.10 -34.99
CA SER A 491 16.04 55.02 -34.09
C SER A 491 15.67 55.31 -32.63
N ASN A 492 14.58 56.04 -32.38
CA ASN A 492 14.16 56.54 -31.07
C ASN A 492 12.83 55.93 -30.61
N ILE A 493 12.64 54.66 -30.87
CA ILE A 493 11.36 53.94 -30.57
C ILE A 493 11.00 53.92 -29.08
N ASP A 494 11.94 54.22 -28.17
CA ASP A 494 11.70 54.23 -26.72
C ASP A 494 11.33 55.62 -26.14
N GLU A 495 11.32 56.70 -26.93
CA GLU A 495 10.99 58.04 -26.43
C GLU A 495 9.49 58.35 -26.55
N ARG A 496 8.70 57.89 -25.60
CA ARG A 496 7.27 58.26 -25.43
C ARG A 496 7.09 59.64 -24.82
N ASP A 497 8.14 60.46 -24.78
CA ASP A 497 8.14 61.76 -24.18
C ASP A 497 8.06 62.88 -25.27
N PRO A 498 6.91 63.58 -25.35
CA PRO A 498 6.71 64.64 -26.33
C PRO A 498 7.67 65.83 -26.15
N VAL A 499 8.15 66.08 -24.92
CA VAL A 499 9.11 67.18 -24.65
C VAL A 499 10.48 66.83 -25.25
N LEU A 500 10.96 65.59 -25.02
CA LEU A 500 12.26 65.14 -25.58
C LEU A 500 12.17 65.07 -27.11
N LEU A 501 11.04 64.61 -27.65
CA LEU A 501 10.85 64.56 -29.09
C LEU A 501 10.90 65.94 -29.75
N LEU A 502 10.17 66.92 -29.19
CA LEU A 502 10.17 68.30 -29.70
C LEU A 502 11.45 69.08 -29.42
N ALA A 503 12.16 68.82 -28.32
CA ALA A 503 13.48 69.35 -28.04
C ALA A 503 14.50 68.91 -29.11
N SER A 504 14.43 67.61 -29.52
CA SER A 504 15.24 67.06 -30.61
C SER A 504 14.98 67.81 -31.96
N LEU A 505 13.69 68.04 -32.28
CA LEU A 505 13.26 68.80 -33.46
C LEU A 505 13.80 70.23 -33.40
N ARG A 506 13.63 70.92 -32.26
CA ARG A 506 14.13 72.28 -32.01
C ARG A 506 15.64 72.38 -32.25
N PHE A 507 16.43 71.47 -31.66
CA PHE A 507 17.86 71.41 -31.81
C PHE A 507 18.30 71.38 -33.28
N ARG A 508 17.61 70.67 -34.12
CA ARG A 508 17.89 70.52 -35.54
C ARG A 508 17.40 71.71 -36.36
N LEU A 509 16.29 72.36 -36.07
CA LEU A 509 15.69 73.41 -36.83
C LEU A 509 16.19 74.80 -36.40
N ALA A 510 16.62 75.00 -35.16
CA ALA A 510 17.08 76.29 -34.64
C ALA A 510 18.18 76.94 -35.48
N PRO A 511 19.24 76.22 -35.95
CA PRO A 511 20.28 76.84 -36.80
C PRO A 511 19.72 77.32 -38.18
N ARG A 512 18.75 76.56 -38.74
CA ARG A 512 18.11 76.88 -40.02
C ARG A 512 17.20 78.13 -39.89
N LEU A 513 16.44 78.22 -38.82
CA LEU A 513 15.57 79.32 -38.52
C LEU A 513 16.39 80.60 -38.25
N GLN A 514 17.48 80.44 -37.50
CA GLN A 514 18.41 81.56 -37.25
C GLN A 514 19.08 82.10 -38.55
N ALA A 515 19.47 81.22 -39.47
CA ALA A 515 19.99 81.56 -40.78
C ALA A 515 18.93 82.29 -41.66
N ALA A 516 17.64 82.02 -41.45
CA ALA A 516 16.51 82.70 -42.06
C ALA A 516 16.10 83.95 -41.32
N GLY A 517 16.83 84.36 -40.29
CA GLY A 517 16.56 85.61 -39.53
C GLY A 517 15.45 85.47 -38.48
N VAL A 518 15.08 84.25 -38.13
CA VAL A 518 13.98 83.94 -37.16
C VAL A 518 14.54 83.35 -35.88
N GLN A 519 14.26 83.98 -34.74
CA GLN A 519 14.65 83.45 -33.42
C GLN A 519 13.61 82.44 -32.93
N LEU A 520 14.03 81.19 -32.58
CA LEU A 520 13.15 80.14 -32.02
C LEU A 520 13.29 80.08 -30.50
N ASP A 521 12.28 80.52 -29.80
CA ASP A 521 12.18 80.44 -28.36
C ASP A 521 11.46 79.09 -27.97
N TRP A 522 11.83 78.62 -26.81
CA TRP A 522 11.31 77.32 -26.27
C TRP A 522 10.78 77.48 -24.85
N GLN A 523 9.60 77.06 -24.61
CA GLN A 523 8.97 77.10 -23.29
C GLN A 523 8.23 75.83 -22.97
N VAL A 524 8.44 75.25 -21.77
CA VAL A 524 7.71 74.10 -21.23
C VAL A 524 7.04 74.57 -19.96
N GLU A 525 5.71 74.38 -19.89
CA GLU A 525 4.90 74.76 -18.73
C GLU A 525 4.25 73.49 -18.11
N GLY A 526 4.51 73.29 -16.81
CA GLY A 526 4.04 72.15 -16.06
C GLY A 526 4.92 70.90 -16.28
N GLU A 527 4.62 69.85 -15.56
CA GLU A 527 5.26 68.55 -15.70
C GLU A 527 4.51 67.72 -16.76
N VAL A 528 5.14 67.57 -17.92
CA VAL A 528 4.58 66.78 -19.04
C VAL A 528 5.11 65.36 -18.91
N ALA A 529 4.25 64.44 -18.51
CA ALA A 529 4.62 63.00 -18.40
C ALA A 529 4.73 62.36 -19.80
N PRO A 530 5.54 61.31 -19.94
CA PRO A 530 5.57 60.46 -21.12
C PRO A 530 4.16 59.92 -21.44
N GLN A 531 3.79 59.94 -22.72
CA GLN A 531 2.45 59.59 -23.18
C GLN A 531 2.43 58.08 -23.62
N PRO A 532 1.67 57.18 -22.93
CA PRO A 532 1.68 55.76 -23.26
C PRO A 532 1.20 55.43 -24.68
N TRP A 533 0.34 56.28 -25.25
CA TRP A 533 -0.21 56.13 -26.59
C TRP A 533 0.74 56.61 -27.70
N MET A 534 1.83 57.29 -27.39
CA MET A 534 2.76 57.84 -28.39
C MET A 534 3.65 56.72 -28.89
N ASP A 535 3.34 56.17 -30.04
CA ASP A 535 4.20 55.28 -30.81
C ASP A 535 4.91 56.03 -31.94
N ALA A 536 5.76 55.36 -32.72
CA ALA A 536 6.52 55.96 -33.79
C ALA A 536 5.64 56.71 -34.85
N PRO A 537 4.49 56.19 -35.29
CA PRO A 537 3.57 56.90 -36.16
C PRO A 537 3.04 58.18 -35.55
N HIS A 538 2.60 58.16 -34.30
CA HIS A 538 2.12 59.35 -33.59
C HIS A 538 3.21 60.40 -33.41
N ALA A 539 4.40 59.98 -33.03
CA ALA A 539 5.54 60.86 -32.93
C ALA A 539 5.86 61.58 -34.26
N LEU A 540 5.83 60.82 -35.37
CA LEU A 540 6.03 61.37 -36.70
C LEU A 540 4.96 62.41 -37.09
N HIS A 541 3.70 62.12 -36.83
CA HIS A 541 2.59 63.06 -37.12
C HIS A 541 2.73 64.34 -36.29
N LEU A 542 3.08 64.26 -35.01
CA LEU A 542 3.32 65.42 -34.15
C LEU A 542 4.45 66.28 -34.70
N LEU A 543 5.63 65.66 -35.00
CA LEU A 543 6.77 66.35 -35.56
C LEU A 543 6.42 67.10 -36.86
N ARG A 544 5.62 66.46 -37.73
CA ARG A 544 5.19 67.02 -39.00
C ARG A 544 4.24 68.23 -38.82
N VAL A 545 3.36 68.23 -37.87
CA VAL A 545 2.45 69.35 -37.58
C VAL A 545 3.25 70.53 -37.08
N VAL A 546 4.19 70.30 -36.16
CA VAL A 546 5.06 71.36 -35.62
C VAL A 546 6.01 71.92 -36.70
N GLN A 547 6.62 71.04 -37.52
CA GLN A 547 7.48 71.42 -38.62
C GLN A 547 6.79 72.31 -39.66
N GLU A 548 5.57 71.93 -40.05
CA GLU A 548 4.74 72.72 -40.97
C GLU A 548 4.35 74.08 -40.39
N ALA A 549 3.98 74.11 -39.08
CA ALA A 549 3.72 75.40 -38.40
C ALA A 549 4.91 76.35 -38.38
N LEU A 550 6.09 75.78 -38.07
CA LEU A 550 7.38 76.57 -38.13
C LEU A 550 7.69 77.03 -39.53
N ALA A 551 7.51 76.15 -40.54
CA ALA A 551 7.73 76.54 -41.94
C ALA A 551 6.78 77.67 -42.39
N ASN A 552 5.49 77.61 -41.96
CA ASN A 552 4.53 78.64 -42.26
C ASN A 552 4.90 80.01 -41.60
N ALA A 553 5.42 80.00 -40.38
CA ALA A 553 5.91 81.19 -39.74
C ALA A 553 7.08 81.90 -40.55
N VAL A 554 7.97 81.05 -41.07
CA VAL A 554 9.07 81.54 -41.91
C VAL A 554 8.61 82.03 -43.28
N ARG A 555 7.81 81.20 -44.00
CA ARG A 555 7.47 81.43 -45.40
C ARG A 555 6.39 82.49 -45.59
N HIS A 556 5.42 82.54 -44.69
CA HIS A 556 4.18 83.25 -44.87
C HIS A 556 3.97 84.41 -43.87
N ALA A 557 4.39 84.25 -42.62
CA ALA A 557 4.17 85.27 -41.61
C ALA A 557 5.17 86.43 -41.62
N GLY A 558 6.35 86.22 -42.15
CA GLY A 558 7.45 87.19 -42.04
C GLY A 558 7.86 87.46 -40.58
N ALA A 559 7.79 86.44 -39.81
CA ALA A 559 8.05 86.49 -38.37
C ALA A 559 9.52 86.66 -38.08
N THR A 560 9.86 87.45 -37.06
CA THR A 560 11.21 87.61 -36.53
C THR A 560 11.45 86.70 -35.31
N ARG A 561 10.38 86.28 -34.66
CA ARG A 561 10.40 85.44 -33.45
C ARG A 561 9.31 84.42 -33.47
N VAL A 562 9.62 83.17 -33.13
CA VAL A 562 8.68 82.08 -33.00
C VAL A 562 8.87 81.39 -31.65
N LEU A 563 7.81 81.23 -30.90
CA LEU A 563 7.81 80.51 -29.62
C LEU A 563 7.20 79.10 -29.83
N LEU A 564 7.96 78.05 -29.57
CA LEU A 564 7.46 76.71 -29.44
C LEU A 564 7.23 76.43 -27.98
N LYS A 565 5.93 76.28 -27.63
CA LYS A 565 5.45 76.08 -26.26
C LYS A 565 4.88 74.73 -26.11
N VAL A 566 5.28 73.96 -25.06
CA VAL A 566 4.74 72.72 -24.67
C VAL A 566 4.15 72.84 -23.27
N GLN A 567 2.90 72.46 -23.09
CA GLN A 567 2.19 72.72 -21.85
C GLN A 567 1.43 71.44 -21.43
N ALA A 568 1.51 71.09 -20.14
CA ALA A 568 0.66 70.02 -19.58
C ALA A 568 -0.78 70.48 -19.57
N GLN A 569 -1.73 69.69 -20.08
CA GLN A 569 -3.15 69.96 -20.10
C GLN A 569 -3.96 68.78 -19.60
N GLY A 570 -4.26 68.76 -18.30
CA GLY A 570 -4.84 67.60 -17.63
C GLY A 570 -3.89 66.38 -17.68
N ALA A 571 -4.34 65.25 -18.21
CA ALA A 571 -3.51 64.04 -18.44
C ALA A 571 -2.83 64.05 -19.83
N GLY A 572 -3.19 65.01 -20.72
CA GLY A 572 -2.61 65.15 -22.05
C GLY A 572 -1.62 66.29 -22.17
N VAL A 573 -1.25 66.64 -23.41
CA VAL A 573 -0.27 67.70 -23.71
C VAL A 573 -0.82 68.64 -24.77
N ALA A 574 -0.57 69.96 -24.60
CA ALA A 574 -0.79 70.98 -25.62
C ALA A 574 0.55 71.49 -26.17
N VAL A 575 0.65 71.50 -27.48
CA VAL A 575 1.80 72.08 -28.19
C VAL A 575 1.34 73.25 -28.99
N ALA A 576 1.98 74.41 -28.80
CA ALA A 576 1.67 75.65 -29.53
C ALA A 576 2.92 76.22 -30.23
N VAL A 577 2.74 76.61 -31.48
CA VAL A 577 3.70 77.39 -32.24
C VAL A 577 3.13 78.79 -32.42
N ILE A 578 3.78 79.77 -31.87
CA ILE A 578 3.29 81.16 -31.83
C ILE A 578 4.35 82.04 -32.52
N ASP A 579 3.96 82.78 -33.59
CA ASP A 579 4.79 83.68 -34.31
C ASP A 579 4.37 85.14 -34.04
N ASP A 580 5.34 86.11 -34.28
CA ASP A 580 5.14 87.54 -34.16
C ASP A 580 4.86 88.21 -35.52
N GLY A 581 4.53 87.44 -36.55
CA GLY A 581 4.40 87.92 -37.91
C GLY A 581 3.07 88.67 -38.17
N ARG A 582 2.71 88.80 -39.44
CA ARG A 582 1.57 89.60 -39.89
C ARG A 582 0.17 88.98 -39.52
N GLY A 583 0.17 87.78 -38.94
CA GLY A 583 -1.04 87.09 -38.56
C GLY A 583 -1.75 86.48 -39.75
N ILE A 584 -2.81 85.67 -39.42
CA ILE A 584 -3.64 85.02 -40.42
C ILE A 584 -5.00 85.74 -40.55
N ASP A 585 -5.37 86.12 -41.79
CA ASP A 585 -6.67 86.69 -42.03
C ASP A 585 -7.77 85.60 -42.08
N ALA A 586 -8.68 85.63 -41.10
CA ALA A 586 -9.69 84.66 -40.96
C ALA A 586 -10.72 84.68 -42.11
N THR A 587 -10.68 85.71 -42.98
CA THR A 587 -11.63 85.90 -44.10
C THR A 587 -11.06 85.48 -45.46
N ALA A 588 -9.80 85.17 -45.55
CA ALA A 588 -9.11 84.84 -46.82
C ALA A 588 -9.35 83.38 -47.17
N GLY A 589 -10.00 83.12 -48.27
CA GLY A 589 -10.33 81.91 -49.07
C GLY A 589 -9.84 80.54 -48.68
N PRO A 590 -9.92 79.53 -49.57
CA PRO A 590 -9.72 78.14 -49.18
C PRO A 590 -8.33 77.89 -48.60
N ALA A 591 -8.31 77.19 -47.47
CA ALA A 591 -7.10 76.87 -46.72
C ALA A 591 -6.02 76.27 -47.63
N GLY A 592 -4.79 76.88 -47.62
CA GLY A 592 -3.65 76.33 -48.38
C GLY A 592 -3.32 74.92 -48.00
N HIS A 593 -2.60 74.19 -48.86
CA HIS A 593 -2.25 72.81 -48.70
C HIS A 593 -1.58 72.47 -47.34
N GLY A 594 -0.80 73.37 -46.78
CA GLY A 594 -0.17 73.13 -45.46
C GLY A 594 -1.16 73.03 -44.29
N LEU A 595 -2.18 73.94 -44.25
CA LEU A 595 -3.16 73.95 -43.19
C LEU A 595 -4.08 72.72 -43.28
N ALA A 596 -4.44 72.30 -44.52
CA ALA A 596 -5.20 71.07 -44.74
C ALA A 596 -4.41 69.81 -44.30
N SER A 597 -3.08 69.80 -44.55
CA SER A 597 -2.18 68.69 -44.12
C SER A 597 -2.07 68.65 -42.60
N MET A 598 -1.90 69.79 -41.93
CA MET A 598 -1.85 69.85 -40.46
C MET A 598 -3.12 69.35 -39.83
N ARG A 599 -4.31 69.71 -40.35
CA ARG A 599 -5.62 69.24 -39.87
C ARG A 599 -5.78 67.71 -40.01
N ARG A 600 -5.38 67.15 -41.14
CA ARG A 600 -5.43 65.72 -41.38
C ARG A 600 -4.51 64.96 -40.42
N ARG A 601 -3.28 65.45 -40.19
CA ARG A 601 -2.32 64.85 -39.26
C ARG A 601 -2.78 64.96 -37.80
N ALA A 602 -3.38 66.08 -37.42
CA ALA A 602 -3.98 66.28 -36.12
C ALA A 602 -5.11 65.26 -35.90
N ALA A 603 -5.96 65.01 -36.93
CA ALA A 603 -7.00 63.98 -36.84
C ALA A 603 -6.42 62.53 -36.67
N LEU A 604 -5.31 62.20 -37.33
CA LEU A 604 -4.60 60.94 -37.15
C LEU A 604 -3.97 60.77 -35.75
N LEU A 605 -3.63 61.89 -35.11
CA LEU A 605 -3.18 61.96 -33.72
C LEU A 605 -4.33 61.88 -32.71
N GLY A 606 -5.58 61.92 -33.12
CA GLY A 606 -6.71 62.12 -32.21
C GLY A 606 -6.67 63.52 -31.52
N ALA A 607 -5.94 64.46 -32.08
CA ALA A 607 -5.69 65.75 -31.50
C ALA A 607 -6.57 66.85 -32.09
N THR A 608 -6.87 67.88 -31.31
CA THR A 608 -7.58 69.09 -31.76
C THR A 608 -6.59 70.15 -32.19
N LEU A 609 -6.63 70.55 -33.48
CA LEU A 609 -5.85 71.64 -34.00
C LEU A 609 -6.67 72.92 -34.08
N SER A 610 -6.16 73.98 -33.47
CA SER A 610 -6.68 75.35 -33.61
C SER A 610 -5.65 76.27 -34.22
N VAL A 611 -6.04 77.12 -35.15
CA VAL A 611 -5.20 78.11 -35.75
C VAL A 611 -5.93 79.44 -35.67
N GLY A 612 -5.32 80.48 -35.10
CA GLY A 612 -5.92 81.74 -34.87
C GLY A 612 -4.89 82.87 -34.60
N PRO A 613 -5.39 84.08 -34.38
CA PRO A 613 -4.48 85.22 -34.02
C PRO A 613 -3.86 84.93 -32.66
N ALA A 614 -2.56 85.26 -32.54
CA ALA A 614 -1.85 85.20 -31.26
C ALA A 614 -2.34 86.33 -30.31
N ALA A 615 -2.06 86.20 -28.99
CA ALA A 615 -2.49 87.14 -27.97
C ALA A 615 -1.91 88.56 -28.13
N GLY A 616 -1.07 88.75 -29.12
CA GLY A 616 -0.50 90.04 -29.53
C GLY A 616 -0.62 90.26 -31.04
N GLN A 617 0.50 90.31 -31.72
CA GLN A 617 0.60 90.29 -33.18
C GLN A 617 1.07 88.90 -33.61
N GLY A 618 0.60 88.35 -34.75
CA GLY A 618 1.03 87.05 -35.28
C GLY A 618 -0.05 85.95 -35.25
N THR A 619 0.41 84.72 -35.42
CA THR A 619 -0.45 83.52 -35.48
C THR A 619 -0.12 82.51 -34.38
N GLU A 620 -1.12 81.88 -33.78
CA GLU A 620 -0.98 80.72 -32.91
C GLU A 620 -1.53 79.47 -33.61
N VAL A 621 -0.67 78.49 -33.76
CA VAL A 621 -1.05 77.11 -34.13
C VAL A 621 -0.94 76.29 -32.91
N ARG A 622 -2.08 75.83 -32.38
CA ARG A 622 -2.16 75.07 -31.15
C ARG A 622 -2.72 73.68 -31.41
N LEU A 623 -2.04 72.65 -30.97
CA LEU A 623 -2.40 71.25 -31.05
C LEU A 623 -2.62 70.76 -29.63
N VAL A 624 -3.82 70.25 -29.35
CA VAL A 624 -4.17 69.66 -28.06
C VAL A 624 -4.32 68.15 -28.23
N LEU A 625 -3.46 67.41 -27.56
CA LEU A 625 -3.43 65.98 -27.54
C LEU A 625 -4.09 65.50 -26.23
N ALA A 626 -5.21 64.76 -26.34
CA ALA A 626 -5.86 64.15 -25.19
C ALA A 626 -5.07 62.94 -24.72
N ALA A 627 -5.19 62.58 -23.42
CA ALA A 627 -4.52 61.45 -22.82
C ALA A 627 -5.00 60.12 -23.39
#